data_564752990bc29b543b4f8a270ea3c690
#
_entry.id   564752990bc29b543b4f8a270ea3c690
#
_cell.length_a   1.000
_cell.length_b   1.000
_cell.length_c   1.000
_cell.angle_alpha   90.00
_cell.angle_beta   90.00
_cell.angle_gamma   90.00
#
_symmetry.space_group_name_H-M   'P 1'
#
loop_
_entity.id
_entity.type
_entity.pdbx_description
1 polymer ?
#
loop_
_entity_poly.entity_id
_entity_poly.type
_entity_poly.pdbx_seq_one_letter_code
_entity_poly.pdbx_strand_id
1 'polypeptide(L)'
;KPIEDNSANGISNFDEALRHIKKGEKGVFVSYDGIFPADTITSADGLDKFRQTGKSQPKFKNPCLAPKNILVIKPYINIDYNNYNIESADLVLHEMYHSATVPESAKAFAKKCRQSGVPFYFVTPKSSADYETSADISDMIIFNTTLENAFARFNIKA
;
A
#
# COMPACT_ATOMS: atom_id res chain seq x y z
N LYS A 1 8.85 20.72 10.79
CA LYS A 1 9.14 22.04 11.35
C LYS A 1 8.40 22.20 12.67
N PRO A 2 8.96 22.90 13.70
CA PRO A 2 8.25 23.20 14.94
C PRO A 2 6.95 23.96 14.64
N ILE A 3 5.93 23.76 15.48
CA ILE A 3 4.60 24.38 15.28
C ILE A 3 4.64 25.91 15.40
N GLU A 4 5.66 26.43 16.08
CA GLU A 4 5.93 27.86 16.25
C GLU A 4 6.52 28.53 15.00
N ASP A 5 6.99 27.72 14.03
CA ASP A 5 7.47 28.25 12.75
C ASP A 5 6.27 28.63 11.89
N ASN A 6 6.17 29.91 11.51
CA ASN A 6 5.10 30.44 10.67
C ASN A 6 4.99 29.75 9.29
N SER A 7 6.02 29.01 8.89
CA SER A 7 6.04 28.21 7.65
C SER A 7 5.64 26.75 7.91
N ALA A 8 5.28 26.37 9.16
CA ALA A 8 4.79 25.04 9.48
C ALA A 8 3.33 24.92 9.04
N ASN A 9 3.02 23.83 8.34
CA ASN A 9 1.66 23.55 7.86
C ASN A 9 0.77 22.88 8.91
N GLY A 10 1.26 22.64 10.13
CA GLY A 10 0.52 21.90 11.16
C GLY A 10 -0.80 22.56 11.57
N ILE A 11 -0.78 23.88 11.81
CA ILE A 11 -1.99 24.63 12.22
C ILE A 11 -2.99 24.66 11.06
N SER A 12 -2.55 24.98 9.84
CA SER A 12 -3.42 25.01 8.66
C SER A 12 -4.07 23.66 8.37
N ASN A 13 -3.30 22.59 8.46
CA ASN A 13 -3.82 21.22 8.29
C ASN A 13 -4.84 20.85 9.36
N PHE A 14 -4.61 21.27 10.61
CA PHE A 14 -5.56 21.04 11.70
C PHE A 14 -6.87 21.81 11.50
N ASP A 15 -6.78 23.08 11.14
CA ASP A 15 -7.95 23.92 10.84
C ASP A 15 -8.77 23.37 9.66
N GLU A 16 -8.10 22.84 8.65
CA GLU A 16 -8.75 22.22 7.50
C GLU A 16 -9.45 20.92 7.91
N ALA A 17 -8.81 20.10 8.74
CA ALA A 17 -9.44 18.90 9.30
C ALA A 17 -10.71 19.25 10.10
N LEU A 18 -10.66 20.27 10.95
CA LEU A 18 -11.82 20.72 11.70
C LEU A 18 -12.95 21.23 10.80
N ARG A 19 -12.62 21.97 9.73
CA ARG A 19 -13.61 22.41 8.74
C ARG A 19 -14.24 21.23 8.01
N HIS A 20 -13.45 20.20 7.70
CA HIS A 20 -13.96 18.99 7.04
C HIS A 20 -14.89 18.19 7.96
N ILE A 21 -14.52 18.02 9.23
CA ILE A 21 -15.38 17.36 10.23
C ILE A 21 -16.75 18.07 10.34
N LYS A 22 -16.77 19.40 10.32
CA LYS A 22 -18.03 20.18 10.36
C LYS A 22 -18.95 19.95 9.16
N LYS A 23 -18.40 19.50 8.01
CA LYS A 23 -19.23 19.12 6.84
C LYS A 23 -19.97 17.81 7.04
N GLY A 24 -19.61 17.01 8.04
CA GLY A 24 -20.27 15.75 8.36
C GLY A 24 -20.03 14.63 7.37
N GLU A 25 -19.02 14.74 6.51
CA GLU A 25 -18.63 13.68 5.58
C GLU A 25 -18.09 12.47 6.36
N LYS A 26 -18.61 11.28 6.04
CA LYS A 26 -18.20 10.03 6.70
C LYS A 26 -17.01 9.40 5.98
N GLY A 27 -16.01 8.99 6.73
CA GLY A 27 -14.85 8.31 6.18
C GLY A 27 -13.62 8.48 7.06
N VAL A 28 -12.49 7.98 6.57
CA VAL A 28 -11.16 8.24 7.12
C VAL A 28 -10.43 9.12 6.13
N PHE A 29 -9.95 10.26 6.59
CA PHE A 29 -9.31 11.26 5.76
C PHE A 29 -7.96 11.66 6.34
N VAL A 30 -7.05 12.08 5.47
CA VAL A 30 -5.78 12.71 5.83
C VAL A 30 -5.85 14.18 5.46
N SER A 31 -5.53 15.04 6.42
CA SER A 31 -5.41 16.48 6.22
C SER A 31 -3.94 16.86 6.10
N TYR A 32 -3.51 17.23 4.90
CA TYR A 32 -2.14 17.65 4.60
C TYR A 32 -2.11 18.42 3.27
N ASP A 33 -2.02 19.74 3.33
CA ASP A 33 -2.18 20.64 2.18
C ASP A 33 -3.42 20.30 1.32
N GLY A 34 -4.49 19.88 1.98
CA GLY A 34 -5.74 19.39 1.41
C GLY A 34 -6.34 18.26 2.22
N ILE A 35 -7.54 17.82 1.82
CA ILE A 35 -8.22 16.68 2.43
C ILE A 35 -8.27 15.53 1.43
N PHE A 36 -7.75 14.38 1.83
CA PHE A 36 -7.67 13.19 0.99
C PHE A 36 -8.34 12.00 1.67
N PRO A 37 -9.21 11.26 0.98
CA PRO A 37 -9.64 9.96 1.47
C PRO A 37 -8.42 9.05 1.70
N ALA A 38 -8.32 8.45 2.88
CA ALA A 38 -7.11 7.72 3.30
C ALA A 38 -6.76 6.53 2.42
N ASP A 39 -7.76 5.94 1.74
CA ASP A 39 -7.59 4.82 0.82
C ASP A 39 -7.11 5.23 -0.59
N THR A 40 -6.97 6.53 -0.84
CA THR A 40 -6.53 7.05 -2.16
C THR A 40 -5.13 7.62 -2.15
N ILE A 41 -4.46 7.70 -1.02
CA ILE A 41 -3.15 8.32 -0.89
C ILE A 41 -2.03 7.29 -0.79
N THR A 42 -0.84 7.69 -1.24
CA THR A 42 0.41 6.99 -1.00
C THR A 42 1.24 7.74 0.04
N SER A 43 2.38 7.18 0.42
CA SER A 43 3.40 7.92 1.17
C SER A 43 3.79 9.21 0.42
N ALA A 44 4.18 10.24 1.17
CA ALA A 44 4.66 11.49 0.62
C ALA A 44 5.85 11.25 -0.34
N ASP A 45 5.92 12.05 -1.39
CA ASP A 45 7.09 12.11 -2.26
C ASP A 45 8.23 12.90 -1.62
N GLY A 46 9.37 13.03 -2.31
CA GLY A 46 10.54 13.76 -1.83
C GLY A 46 10.33 15.27 -1.62
N LEU A 47 9.15 15.79 -1.96
CA LEU A 47 8.70 17.16 -1.70
C LEU A 47 7.64 17.22 -0.60
N ASP A 48 7.51 16.17 0.19
CA ASP A 48 6.51 16.03 1.25
C ASP A 48 5.05 16.22 0.78
N LYS A 49 4.76 15.87 -0.49
CA LYS A 49 3.42 15.93 -1.04
C LYS A 49 2.82 14.54 -1.16
N PHE A 50 1.65 14.36 -0.60
CA PHE A 50 0.88 13.13 -0.82
C PHE A 50 0.37 13.07 -2.25
N ARG A 51 0.45 11.90 -2.85
CA ARG A 51 -0.13 11.62 -4.17
C ARG A 51 -1.40 10.81 -4.01
N GLN A 52 -2.43 11.23 -4.72
CA GLN A 52 -3.59 10.36 -4.90
C GLN A 52 -3.29 9.29 -5.93
N THR A 53 -3.64 8.05 -5.63
CA THR A 53 -3.57 6.93 -6.60
C THR A 53 -4.73 6.94 -7.60
N GLY A 54 -5.57 7.96 -7.56
CA GLY A 54 -6.57 8.26 -8.57
C GLY A 54 -7.92 7.56 -8.41
N LYS A 55 -8.04 6.49 -7.64
CA LYS A 55 -9.34 5.82 -7.44
C LYS A 55 -9.51 5.37 -5.99
N SER A 56 -10.60 5.78 -5.37
CA SER A 56 -11.05 5.18 -4.12
C SER A 56 -11.30 3.69 -4.32
N GLN A 57 -10.80 2.90 -3.40
CA GLN A 57 -11.01 1.45 -3.42
C GLN A 57 -12.49 1.11 -3.13
N PRO A 58 -13.03 0.01 -3.64
CA PRO A 58 -14.39 -0.40 -3.35
C PRO A 58 -14.63 -0.50 -1.84
N LYS A 59 -15.72 0.09 -1.37
CA LYS A 59 -16.12 0.00 0.04
C LYS A 59 -16.73 -1.36 0.33
N PHE A 60 -16.37 -1.95 1.45
CA PHE A 60 -17.06 -3.16 1.94
C PHE A 60 -18.44 -2.78 2.46
N LYS A 61 -19.46 -3.59 2.16
CA LYS A 61 -20.84 -3.33 2.62
C LYS A 61 -20.99 -3.55 4.13
N ASN A 62 -20.48 -4.64 4.64
CA ASN A 62 -20.52 -5.03 6.05
C ASN A 62 -19.15 -5.57 6.46
N PRO A 63 -18.13 -4.69 6.62
CA PRO A 63 -16.80 -5.16 6.89
C PRO A 63 -16.70 -5.81 8.27
N CYS A 64 -16.13 -6.99 8.33
CA CYS A 64 -15.71 -7.61 9.58
C CYS A 64 -14.23 -8.00 9.50
N LEU A 65 -13.57 -8.00 10.64
CA LEU A 65 -12.19 -8.49 10.71
C LEU A 65 -12.16 -9.99 10.46
N ALA A 66 -11.29 -10.41 9.53
CA ALA A 66 -10.97 -11.79 9.25
C ALA A 66 -9.44 -11.92 9.20
N PRO A 67 -8.77 -11.91 10.37
CA PRO A 67 -7.32 -11.89 10.45
C PRO A 67 -6.71 -13.07 9.71
N LYS A 68 -5.66 -12.79 8.92
CA LYS A 68 -4.85 -13.76 8.21
C LYS A 68 -3.40 -13.64 8.65
N ASN A 69 -2.68 -14.74 8.62
CA ASN A 69 -1.24 -14.71 8.79
C ASN A 69 -0.58 -14.28 7.46
N ILE A 70 -0.39 -12.99 7.29
CA ILE A 70 0.17 -12.40 6.07
C ILE A 70 1.66 -12.18 6.24
N LEU A 71 2.45 -12.84 5.41
CA LEU A 71 3.88 -12.55 5.31
C LEU A 71 4.08 -11.29 4.47
N VAL A 72 4.61 -10.24 5.11
CA VAL A 72 4.88 -8.94 4.46
C VAL A 72 6.38 -8.82 4.18
N ILE A 73 6.73 -8.54 2.92
CA ILE A 73 8.11 -8.39 2.47
C ILE A 73 8.31 -6.99 1.88
N LYS A 74 9.23 -6.23 2.48
CA LYS A 74 9.75 -4.97 1.91
C LYS A 74 11.13 -5.25 1.34
N PRO A 75 11.35 -5.01 0.03
CA PRO A 75 12.60 -5.35 -0.61
C PRO A 75 13.75 -4.42 -0.16
N TYR A 76 14.93 -4.99 -0.01
CA TYR A 76 16.18 -4.28 0.24
C TYR A 76 17.31 -4.92 -0.58
N ILE A 77 18.44 -4.23 -0.67
CA ILE A 77 19.60 -4.70 -1.45
C ILE A 77 20.11 -6.02 -0.85
N ASN A 78 20.32 -7.02 -1.70
CA ASN A 78 20.79 -8.38 -1.32
C ASN A 78 19.82 -9.15 -0.41
N ILE A 79 18.51 -8.90 -0.53
CA ILE A 79 17.50 -9.70 0.16
C ILE A 79 17.63 -11.18 -0.19
N ASP A 80 17.72 -12.02 0.83
CA ASP A 80 17.73 -13.49 0.68
C ASP A 80 16.35 -14.07 1.01
N TYR A 81 15.65 -14.54 -0.02
CA TYR A 81 14.32 -15.10 0.10
C TYR A 81 14.29 -16.48 0.78
N ASN A 82 15.42 -17.15 0.96
CA ASN A 82 15.47 -18.41 1.70
C ASN A 82 15.23 -18.23 3.21
N ASN A 83 15.39 -17.00 3.71
CA ASN A 83 15.13 -16.66 5.10
C ASN A 83 13.63 -16.53 5.44
N TYR A 84 12.74 -16.59 4.44
CA TYR A 84 11.30 -16.46 4.66
C TYR A 84 10.62 -17.82 4.69
N ASN A 85 10.03 -18.15 5.85
CA ASN A 85 9.19 -19.34 5.97
C ASN A 85 7.75 -19.02 5.52
N ILE A 86 7.25 -19.81 4.57
CA ILE A 86 5.90 -19.64 3.99
C ILE A 86 4.90 -20.68 4.51
N GLU A 87 5.33 -21.68 5.30
CA GLU A 87 4.47 -22.81 5.70
C GLU A 87 3.24 -22.39 6.50
N SER A 88 3.36 -21.34 7.30
CA SER A 88 2.27 -20.82 8.12
C SER A 88 1.56 -19.61 7.52
N ALA A 89 1.99 -19.15 6.34
CA ALA A 89 1.42 -17.96 5.73
C ALA A 89 0.14 -18.28 4.95
N ASP A 90 -0.93 -17.56 5.22
CA ASP A 90 -2.15 -17.58 4.43
C ASP A 90 -1.98 -16.83 3.11
N LEU A 91 -1.01 -15.92 3.05
CA LEU A 91 -0.79 -15.02 1.93
C LEU A 91 0.57 -14.34 2.07
N VAL A 92 1.21 -14.02 0.94
CA VAL A 92 2.42 -13.18 0.88
C VAL A 92 2.11 -11.88 0.15
N LEU A 93 2.46 -10.75 0.75
CA LEU A 93 2.47 -9.42 0.14
C LEU A 93 3.89 -8.92 0.04
N HIS A 94 4.34 -8.62 -1.17
CA HIS A 94 5.68 -8.13 -1.45
C HIS A 94 5.60 -6.73 -2.07
N GLU A 95 6.21 -5.74 -1.43
CA GLU A 95 6.30 -4.39 -1.98
C GLU A 95 7.22 -4.37 -3.21
N MET A 96 6.83 -3.68 -4.25
CA MET A 96 7.68 -3.43 -5.41
C MET A 96 8.60 -2.23 -5.15
N TYR A 97 9.72 -2.17 -5.88
CA TYR A 97 10.53 -0.96 -5.89
C TYR A 97 9.73 0.23 -6.44
N HIS A 98 10.22 1.44 -6.18
CA HIS A 98 9.57 2.68 -6.64
C HIS A 98 9.27 2.70 -8.15
N SER A 99 10.08 2.00 -8.95
CA SER A 99 9.89 1.84 -10.40
C SER A 99 8.80 0.82 -10.80
N ALA A 100 8.11 0.21 -9.85
CA ALA A 100 7.23 -0.95 -10.07
C ALA A 100 7.98 -2.15 -10.71
N THR A 101 9.21 -2.38 -10.25
CA THR A 101 10.03 -3.54 -10.62
C THR A 101 10.35 -4.38 -9.40
N VAL A 102 10.82 -5.59 -9.62
CA VAL A 102 11.26 -6.52 -8.58
C VAL A 102 12.51 -7.25 -9.03
N PRO A 103 13.36 -7.74 -8.10
CA PRO A 103 14.50 -8.56 -8.49
C PRO A 103 14.05 -9.94 -8.99
N GLU A 104 14.84 -10.57 -9.85
CA GLU A 104 14.51 -11.91 -10.38
C GLU A 104 14.36 -12.97 -9.27
N SER A 105 15.11 -12.83 -8.17
CA SER A 105 14.96 -13.69 -6.98
C SER A 105 13.57 -13.59 -6.34
N ALA A 106 12.92 -12.42 -6.38
CA ALA A 106 11.53 -12.26 -5.92
C ALA A 106 10.54 -13.00 -6.80
N LYS A 107 10.76 -13.01 -8.12
CA LYS A 107 9.91 -13.76 -9.06
C LYS A 107 10.03 -15.28 -8.83
N ALA A 108 11.25 -15.76 -8.63
CA ALA A 108 11.49 -17.17 -8.30
C ALA A 108 10.79 -17.55 -6.98
N PHE A 109 10.87 -16.68 -5.98
CA PHE A 109 10.18 -16.88 -4.70
C PHE A 109 8.65 -16.87 -4.84
N ALA A 110 8.10 -15.95 -5.64
CA ALA A 110 6.67 -15.90 -5.93
C ALA A 110 6.17 -17.20 -6.58
N LYS A 111 6.91 -17.76 -7.53
CA LYS A 111 6.63 -19.08 -8.12
C LYS A 111 6.62 -20.19 -7.07
N LYS A 112 7.62 -20.21 -6.19
CA LYS A 112 7.72 -21.18 -5.09
C LYS A 112 6.49 -21.09 -4.16
N CYS A 113 6.08 -19.88 -3.76
CA CYS A 113 4.88 -19.68 -2.94
C CYS A 113 3.64 -20.27 -3.61
N ARG A 114 3.39 -19.92 -4.88
CA ARG A 114 2.24 -20.44 -5.63
C ARG A 114 2.26 -21.95 -5.80
N GLN A 115 3.42 -22.54 -6.06
CA GLN A 115 3.58 -24.01 -6.15
C GLN A 115 3.28 -24.70 -4.82
N SER A 116 3.54 -24.02 -3.70
CA SER A 116 3.19 -24.49 -2.34
C SER A 116 1.75 -24.18 -1.93
N GLY A 117 0.93 -23.61 -2.84
CA GLY A 117 -0.46 -23.26 -2.56
C GLY A 117 -0.65 -21.98 -1.76
N VAL A 118 0.41 -21.19 -1.55
CA VAL A 118 0.35 -19.91 -0.83
C VAL A 118 0.15 -18.78 -1.84
N PRO A 119 -0.97 -18.04 -1.80
CA PRO A 119 -1.19 -16.88 -2.64
C PRO A 119 -0.08 -15.84 -2.47
N PHE A 120 0.36 -15.24 -3.57
CA PHE A 120 1.42 -14.25 -3.57
C PHE A 120 1.03 -13.06 -4.45
N TYR A 121 1.22 -11.85 -3.93
CA TYR A 121 0.98 -10.61 -4.67
C TYR A 121 2.12 -9.62 -4.49
N PHE A 122 2.55 -9.03 -5.59
CA PHE A 122 3.34 -7.81 -5.60
C PHE A 122 2.42 -6.61 -5.44
N VAL A 123 2.85 -5.61 -4.68
CA VAL A 123 2.04 -4.43 -4.38
C VAL A 123 2.79 -3.17 -4.78
N THR A 124 2.13 -2.28 -5.50
CA THR A 124 2.70 -0.99 -5.91
C THR A 124 1.66 0.13 -5.88
N PRO A 125 2.03 1.34 -5.44
CA PRO A 125 1.17 2.52 -5.54
C PRO A 125 1.05 3.06 -6.97
N LYS A 126 1.85 2.55 -7.92
CA LYS A 126 1.75 2.94 -9.33
C LYS A 126 0.52 2.37 -10.02
N SER A 127 0.10 3.00 -11.10
CA SER A 127 -1.04 2.56 -11.92
C SER A 127 -0.65 1.54 -13.00
N SER A 128 0.65 1.40 -13.28
CA SER A 128 1.19 0.50 -14.29
C SER A 128 2.60 0.03 -13.92
N ALA A 129 3.04 -1.02 -14.57
CA ALA A 129 4.41 -1.53 -14.51
C ALA A 129 4.93 -1.60 -15.95
N ASP A 130 5.52 -0.49 -16.40
CA ASP A 130 5.83 -0.25 -17.82
C ASP A 130 7.16 -0.91 -18.26
N TYR A 131 7.87 -1.53 -17.32
CA TYR A 131 9.12 -2.23 -17.63
C TYR A 131 8.84 -3.67 -18.10
N GLU A 132 9.54 -4.11 -19.15
CA GLU A 132 9.46 -5.48 -19.68
C GLU A 132 9.70 -6.55 -18.60
N THR A 133 10.57 -6.23 -17.63
CA THR A 133 10.86 -7.11 -16.49
C THR A 133 9.67 -7.38 -15.57
N SER A 134 8.58 -6.64 -15.69
CA SER A 134 7.36 -6.84 -14.90
C SER A 134 6.23 -7.50 -15.70
N ALA A 135 6.41 -7.71 -17.00
CA ALA A 135 5.37 -8.24 -17.87
C ALA A 135 4.98 -9.69 -17.51
N ASP A 136 5.96 -10.50 -17.14
CA ASP A 136 5.78 -11.91 -16.77
C ASP A 136 5.13 -12.17 -15.41
N ILE A 137 4.95 -11.11 -14.61
CA ILE A 137 4.32 -11.15 -13.28
C ILE A 137 3.06 -10.29 -13.17
N SER A 138 2.57 -9.76 -14.29
CA SER A 138 1.46 -8.79 -14.32
C SER A 138 0.18 -9.30 -13.64
N ASP A 139 -0.09 -10.61 -13.70
CA ASP A 139 -1.21 -11.26 -13.03
C ASP A 139 -1.07 -11.34 -11.50
N MET A 140 0.12 -11.06 -10.98
CA MET A 140 0.44 -11.05 -9.55
C MET A 140 0.53 -9.64 -8.97
N ILE A 141 0.32 -8.59 -9.74
CA ILE A 141 0.51 -7.21 -9.28
C ILE A 141 -0.81 -6.58 -8.85
N ILE A 142 -0.83 -6.02 -7.65
CA ILE A 142 -1.90 -5.14 -7.17
C ILE A 142 -1.42 -3.70 -7.33
N PHE A 143 -2.04 -3.00 -8.27
CA PHE A 143 -1.75 -1.61 -8.60
C PHE A 143 -2.57 -0.62 -7.76
N ASN A 144 -2.16 0.64 -7.75
CA ASN A 144 -2.87 1.78 -7.14
C ASN A 144 -3.12 1.59 -5.64
N THR A 145 -2.25 0.91 -4.94
CA THR A 145 -2.39 0.70 -3.50
C THR A 145 -1.04 0.63 -2.80
N THR A 146 -1.02 1.02 -1.54
CA THR A 146 0.15 0.81 -0.68
C THR A 146 0.13 -0.59 -0.07
N LEU A 147 1.27 -1.05 0.41
CA LEU A 147 1.40 -2.34 1.08
C LEU A 147 0.49 -2.41 2.33
N GLU A 148 0.41 -1.32 3.10
CA GLU A 148 -0.42 -1.20 4.30
C GLU A 148 -1.91 -1.29 3.97
N ASN A 149 -2.34 -0.64 2.88
CA ASN A 149 -3.73 -0.72 2.42
C ASN A 149 -4.06 -2.14 1.95
N ALA A 150 -3.18 -2.77 1.16
CA ALA A 150 -3.37 -4.17 0.74
C ALA A 150 -3.46 -5.10 1.95
N PHE A 151 -2.55 -4.96 2.93
CA PHE A 151 -2.58 -5.73 4.18
C PHE A 151 -3.91 -5.58 4.92
N ALA A 152 -4.37 -4.34 5.12
CA ALA A 152 -5.64 -4.08 5.79
C ALA A 152 -6.82 -4.74 5.06
N ARG A 153 -6.87 -4.63 3.73
CA ARG A 153 -7.96 -5.17 2.91
C ARG A 153 -8.03 -6.70 2.95
N PHE A 154 -6.89 -7.38 2.96
CA PHE A 154 -6.88 -8.86 3.06
C PHE A 154 -7.30 -9.39 4.44
N ASN A 155 -7.25 -8.55 5.49
CA ASN A 155 -7.72 -8.86 6.83
C ASN A 155 -9.20 -8.47 7.07
N ILE A 156 -9.90 -8.01 6.04
CA ILE A 156 -11.33 -7.66 6.10
C ILE A 156 -12.10 -8.61 5.19
N LYS A 157 -13.17 -9.18 5.71
CA LYS A 157 -14.15 -9.94 4.94
C LYS A 157 -15.30 -9.02 4.55
N ALA A 158 -15.73 -9.10 3.28
CA ALA A 158 -16.91 -8.42 2.76
C ALA A 158 -18.19 -9.15 3.13
#